data_b3282e38aae6694c02dfc95e1d9b98cb
#
_entry.id   b3282e38aae6694c02dfc95e1d9b98cb
#
_cell.length_a   1.000
_cell.length_b   1.000
_cell.length_c   1.000
_cell.angle_alpha   90.00
_cell.angle_beta   90.00
_cell.angle_gamma   90.00
#
_symmetry.space_group_name_H-M   'P 1'
#
loop_
_entity.id
_entity.type
_entity.pdbx_description
1 polymer ?
#
loop_
_entity_poly.entity_id
_entity_poly.type
_entity_poly.pdbx_seq_one_letter_code
_entity_poly.pdbx_strand_id
1 'polypeptide(L)'
;MSISVQNLSKSYQNLKAVDNVSFEVNSGELFGLIGPDGAGKTTLFRILTTLLIADEGKATVANLDVIKDYKTIRNSVGYMPGKFSLYQDLTVEENLRFFATIFGTTIEENYDLIEDIYVQIEPFKNRRA
;
A
#
# COMPACT_ATOMS: atom_id res chain seq x y z
N MET A 1 -17.26 -6.59 0.56
CA MET A 1 -16.64 -5.53 -0.28
C MET A 1 -15.24 -5.28 0.24
N SER A 2 -14.24 -5.19 -0.63
CA SER A 2 -12.86 -5.01 -0.20
C SER A 2 -12.50 -3.52 -0.05
N ILE A 3 -12.89 -2.69 -1.03
CA ILE A 3 -12.67 -1.24 -1.00
C ILE A 3 -13.94 -0.53 -1.44
N SER A 4 -14.31 0.55 -0.75
CA SER A 4 -15.35 1.48 -1.18
C SER A 4 -14.84 2.90 -1.07
N VAL A 5 -15.01 3.68 -2.14
CA VAL A 5 -14.66 5.09 -2.22
C VAL A 5 -15.89 5.86 -2.66
N GLN A 6 -16.25 6.92 -1.92
CA GLN A 6 -17.46 7.69 -2.15
C GLN A 6 -17.15 9.20 -2.12
N ASN A 7 -17.33 9.85 -3.26
CA ASN A 7 -17.17 11.30 -3.44
C ASN A 7 -15.86 11.85 -2.87
N LEU A 8 -14.77 11.08 -3.03
CA LEU A 8 -13.48 11.38 -2.44
C LEU A 8 -12.82 12.54 -3.19
N SER A 9 -12.38 13.54 -2.44
CA SER A 9 -11.64 14.68 -2.97
C SER A 9 -10.41 15.00 -2.14
N LYS A 10 -9.32 15.42 -2.83
CA LYS A 10 -8.08 15.87 -2.21
C LYS A 10 -7.41 16.94 -3.04
N SER A 11 -7.10 18.05 -2.40
CA SER A 11 -6.38 19.17 -3.01
C SER A 11 -5.04 19.42 -2.33
N TYR A 12 -4.08 19.92 -3.08
CA TYR A 12 -2.81 20.43 -2.60
C TYR A 12 -2.73 21.90 -3.04
N GLN A 13 -2.86 22.82 -2.08
CA GLN A 13 -2.96 24.25 -2.40
C GLN A 13 -4.09 24.50 -3.44
N ASN A 14 -3.73 24.93 -4.65
CA ASN A 14 -4.68 25.23 -5.72
C ASN A 14 -4.86 24.07 -6.72
N LEU A 15 -4.20 22.92 -6.50
CA LEU A 15 -4.29 21.76 -7.38
C LEU A 15 -5.23 20.70 -6.79
N LYS A 16 -6.33 20.43 -7.46
CA LYS A 16 -7.23 19.32 -7.13
C LYS A 16 -6.63 18.03 -7.67
N ALA A 17 -6.03 17.24 -6.79
CA ALA A 17 -5.34 16.00 -7.15
C ALA A 17 -6.31 14.81 -7.29
N VAL A 18 -7.38 14.79 -6.49
CA VAL A 18 -8.50 13.85 -6.60
C VAL A 18 -9.77 14.66 -6.53
N ASP A 19 -10.69 14.48 -7.46
CA ASP A 19 -11.90 15.28 -7.60
C ASP A 19 -13.13 14.37 -7.68
N ASN A 20 -13.90 14.31 -6.58
CA ASN A 20 -15.18 13.63 -6.47
C ASN A 20 -15.17 12.19 -7.01
N VAL A 21 -14.16 11.41 -6.67
CA VAL A 21 -13.97 10.04 -7.15
C VAL A 21 -14.79 9.07 -6.34
N SER A 22 -15.51 8.16 -7.04
CA SER A 22 -16.28 7.07 -6.42
C SER A 22 -16.08 5.78 -7.20
N PHE A 23 -15.79 4.68 -6.49
CA PHE A 23 -15.71 3.34 -7.05
C PHE A 23 -15.74 2.29 -5.93
N GLU A 24 -15.95 1.05 -6.32
CA GLU A 24 -15.96 -0.10 -5.43
C GLU A 24 -15.08 -1.22 -5.99
N VAL A 25 -14.43 -1.97 -5.10
CA VAL A 25 -13.66 -3.16 -5.43
C VAL A 25 -14.20 -4.31 -4.59
N ASN A 26 -14.54 -5.42 -5.22
CA ASN A 26 -15.04 -6.60 -4.52
C ASN A 26 -13.91 -7.41 -3.87
N SER A 27 -14.26 -8.24 -2.91
CA SER A 27 -13.31 -9.15 -2.30
C SER A 27 -12.78 -10.16 -3.34
N GLY A 28 -11.47 -10.34 -3.39
CA GLY A 28 -10.80 -11.21 -4.36
C GLY A 28 -10.64 -10.62 -5.77
N GLU A 29 -11.07 -9.37 -6.00
CA GLU A 29 -10.94 -8.70 -7.28
C GLU A 29 -9.56 -8.08 -7.46
N LEU A 30 -8.97 -8.26 -8.65
CA LEU A 30 -7.81 -7.51 -9.10
C LEU A 30 -8.28 -6.23 -9.81
N PHE A 31 -8.03 -5.08 -9.19
CA PHE A 31 -8.48 -3.79 -9.69
C PHE A 31 -7.30 -2.90 -10.10
N GLY A 32 -7.39 -2.27 -11.27
CA GLY A 32 -6.37 -1.38 -11.82
C GLY A 32 -6.84 0.07 -11.94
N LEU A 33 -6.03 1.01 -11.45
CA LEU A 33 -6.19 2.45 -11.72
C LEU A 33 -5.23 2.86 -12.83
N ILE A 34 -5.78 3.28 -13.97
CA ILE A 34 -5.02 3.70 -15.14
C ILE A 34 -5.20 5.21 -15.34
N GLY A 35 -4.14 5.89 -15.72
CA GLY A 35 -4.15 7.32 -15.99
C GLY A 35 -2.74 7.89 -16.12
N PRO A 36 -2.60 9.11 -16.70
CA PRO A 36 -1.32 9.77 -16.87
C PRO A 36 -0.65 10.11 -15.53
N ASP A 37 0.61 10.53 -15.60
CA ASP A 37 1.30 11.07 -14.43
C ASP A 37 0.61 12.35 -13.95
N GLY A 38 0.49 12.48 -12.63
CA GLY A 38 -0.25 13.60 -12.03
C GLY A 38 -1.78 13.40 -11.93
N ALA A 39 -2.36 12.31 -12.45
CA ALA A 39 -3.80 12.04 -12.39
C ALA A 39 -4.35 11.70 -10.97
N GLY A 40 -3.55 11.82 -9.92
CA GLY A 40 -3.99 11.59 -8.54
C GLY A 40 -3.95 10.12 -8.07
N LYS A 41 -3.50 9.17 -8.88
CA LYS A 41 -3.41 7.74 -8.51
C LYS A 41 -2.67 7.50 -7.19
N THR A 42 -1.47 8.06 -7.06
CA THR A 42 -0.66 7.96 -5.83
C THR A 42 -1.34 8.60 -4.63
N THR A 43 -2.02 9.72 -4.83
CA THR A 43 -2.80 10.40 -3.78
C THR A 43 -3.92 9.48 -3.27
N LEU A 44 -4.64 8.85 -4.19
CA LEU A 44 -5.70 7.91 -3.85
C LEU A 44 -5.17 6.70 -3.09
N PHE A 45 -4.09 6.05 -3.56
CA PHE A 45 -3.46 4.94 -2.84
C PHE A 45 -3.00 5.34 -1.43
N ARG A 46 -2.43 6.54 -1.26
CA ARG A 46 -2.04 7.03 0.07
C ARG A 46 -3.23 7.23 1.00
N ILE A 47 -4.38 7.65 0.48
CA ILE A 47 -5.61 7.76 1.29
C ILE A 47 -6.10 6.37 1.70
N LEU A 48 -6.18 5.42 0.77
CA LEU A 48 -6.62 4.05 1.05
C LEU A 48 -5.70 3.30 2.02
N THR A 49 -4.39 3.58 1.96
CA THR A 49 -3.40 3.02 2.89
C THR A 49 -3.22 3.85 4.16
N THR A 50 -4.11 4.82 4.41
CA THR A 50 -4.13 5.67 5.61
C THR A 50 -2.89 6.56 5.81
N LEU A 51 -2.12 6.80 4.76
CA LEU A 51 -0.95 7.68 4.77
C LEU A 51 -1.30 9.14 4.50
N LEU A 52 -2.53 9.40 4.08
CA LEU A 52 -3.04 10.73 3.75
C LEU A 52 -4.53 10.80 4.09
N ILE A 53 -4.99 11.96 4.56
CA ILE A 53 -6.40 12.21 4.83
C ILE A 53 -7.02 12.96 3.64
N ALA A 54 -8.17 12.50 3.17
CA ALA A 54 -8.96 13.20 2.17
C ALA A 54 -9.54 14.49 2.74
N ASP A 55 -9.83 15.47 1.88
CA ASP A 55 -10.49 16.70 2.30
C ASP A 55 -12.01 16.51 2.36
N GLU A 56 -12.56 15.70 1.45
CA GLU A 56 -13.99 15.38 1.38
C GLU A 56 -14.20 13.91 1.00
N GLY A 57 -15.41 13.43 1.26
CA GLY A 57 -15.83 12.06 0.92
C GLY A 57 -15.49 11.04 1.99
N LYS A 58 -15.66 9.77 1.64
CA LYS A 58 -15.42 8.62 2.53
C LYS A 58 -14.71 7.50 1.78
N ALA A 59 -13.88 6.76 2.50
CA ALA A 59 -13.30 5.53 1.97
C ALA A 59 -13.24 4.46 3.07
N THR A 60 -13.44 3.21 2.66
CA THR A 60 -13.28 2.04 3.52
C THR A 60 -12.39 1.00 2.84
N VAL A 61 -11.61 0.28 3.63
CA VAL A 61 -10.80 -0.85 3.22
C VAL A 61 -11.14 -2.02 4.12
N ALA A 62 -11.52 -3.17 3.55
CA ALA A 62 -12.01 -4.33 4.30
C ALA A 62 -13.16 -3.98 5.28
N ASN A 63 -14.09 -3.10 4.87
CA ASN A 63 -15.17 -2.52 5.66
C ASN A 63 -14.73 -1.65 6.85
N LEU A 64 -13.45 -1.32 6.96
CA LEU A 64 -12.88 -0.44 7.97
C LEU A 64 -12.73 0.97 7.42
N ASP A 65 -13.08 1.99 8.21
CA ASP A 65 -12.97 3.40 7.83
C ASP A 65 -11.50 3.84 7.84
N VAL A 66 -11.03 4.44 6.73
CA VAL A 66 -9.60 4.80 6.57
C VAL A 66 -9.12 5.85 7.58
N ILE A 67 -10.03 6.57 8.25
CA ILE A 67 -9.70 7.58 9.27
C ILE A 67 -9.80 6.98 10.67
N LYS A 68 -10.91 6.31 10.98
CA LYS A 68 -11.19 5.80 12.33
C LYS A 68 -10.37 4.55 12.64
N ASP A 69 -10.27 3.64 11.68
CA ASP A 69 -9.69 2.30 11.86
C ASP A 69 -8.27 2.20 11.28
N TYR A 70 -7.57 3.33 11.12
CA TYR A 70 -6.29 3.40 10.42
C TYR A 70 -5.23 2.43 10.97
N LYS A 71 -5.21 2.17 12.28
CA LYS A 71 -4.24 1.24 12.89
C LYS A 71 -4.50 -0.19 12.43
N THR A 72 -5.76 -0.61 12.41
CA THR A 72 -6.15 -1.95 11.97
C THR A 72 -5.86 -2.13 10.47
N ILE A 73 -6.20 -1.12 9.66
CA ILE A 73 -5.91 -1.14 8.22
C ILE A 73 -4.41 -1.28 7.96
N ARG A 74 -3.55 -0.50 8.64
CA ARG A 74 -2.09 -0.57 8.49
C ARG A 74 -1.50 -1.93 8.80
N ASN A 75 -2.11 -2.68 9.71
CA ASN A 75 -1.66 -4.04 10.05
C ASN A 75 -2.16 -5.11 9.05
N SER A 76 -3.09 -4.76 8.16
CA SER A 76 -3.73 -5.71 7.24
C SER A 76 -3.48 -5.42 5.75
N VAL A 77 -2.80 -4.32 5.41
CA VAL A 77 -2.50 -3.95 4.03
C VAL A 77 -1.00 -3.85 3.78
N GLY A 78 -0.56 -4.29 2.60
CA GLY A 78 0.77 -3.99 2.08
C GLY A 78 0.70 -2.79 1.12
N TYR A 79 1.67 -1.89 1.20
CA TYR A 79 1.81 -0.76 0.30
C TYR A 79 3.17 -0.75 -0.37
N MET A 80 3.17 -0.85 -1.70
CA MET A 80 4.38 -0.71 -2.50
C MET A 80 4.38 0.66 -3.20
N PRO A 81 5.20 1.61 -2.76
CA PRO A 81 5.29 2.92 -3.40
C PRO A 81 5.95 2.83 -4.78
N GLY A 82 5.60 3.75 -5.69
CA GLY A 82 6.22 3.84 -7.02
C GLY A 82 7.67 4.34 -7.02
N LYS A 83 8.22 4.72 -5.86
CA LYS A 83 9.63 5.06 -5.68
C LYS A 83 10.30 3.99 -4.86
N PHE A 84 11.60 3.77 -5.13
CA PHE A 84 12.41 2.87 -4.33
C PHE A 84 12.32 3.22 -2.84
N SER A 85 11.95 2.25 -2.02
CA SER A 85 11.61 2.48 -0.60
C SER A 85 12.37 1.56 0.36
N LEU A 86 13.25 0.71 -0.16
CA LEU A 86 14.12 -0.13 0.66
C LEU A 86 15.31 0.68 1.19
N TYR A 87 15.88 0.24 2.30
CA TYR A 87 17.10 0.80 2.85
C TYR A 87 18.29 0.36 1.99
N GLN A 88 18.85 1.31 1.23
CA GLN A 88 19.93 1.02 0.25
C GLN A 88 21.24 0.59 0.91
N ASP A 89 21.46 0.96 2.16
CA ASP A 89 22.64 0.57 2.93
C ASP A 89 22.55 -0.86 3.50
N LEU A 90 21.34 -1.42 3.52
CA LEU A 90 21.07 -2.79 3.96
C LEU A 90 21.06 -3.75 2.76
N THR A 91 21.40 -4.99 3.02
CA THR A 91 21.24 -6.08 2.06
C THR A 91 19.74 -6.39 1.84
N VAL A 92 19.44 -7.16 0.81
CA VAL A 92 18.08 -7.65 0.55
C VAL A 92 17.55 -8.43 1.76
N GLU A 93 18.36 -9.33 2.34
CA GLU A 93 17.96 -10.11 3.50
C GLU A 93 17.72 -9.24 4.73
N GLU A 94 18.59 -8.26 5.00
CA GLU A 94 18.41 -7.34 6.13
C GLU A 94 17.16 -6.49 5.98
N ASN A 95 16.83 -6.01 4.77
CA ASN A 95 15.57 -5.34 4.50
C ASN A 95 14.36 -6.24 4.80
N LEU A 96 14.37 -7.49 4.31
CA LEU A 96 13.28 -8.45 4.55
C LEU A 96 13.09 -8.71 6.05
N ARG A 97 14.18 -8.98 6.79
CA ARG A 97 14.14 -9.19 8.25
C ARG A 97 13.64 -7.97 9.00
N PHE A 98 14.07 -6.79 8.61
CA PHE A 98 13.61 -5.54 9.20
C PHE A 98 12.09 -5.38 9.07
N PHE A 99 11.55 -5.55 7.87
CA PHE A 99 10.10 -5.42 7.66
C PHE A 99 9.33 -6.56 8.34
N ALA A 100 9.81 -7.79 8.29
CA ALA A 100 9.18 -8.91 9.01
C ALA A 100 9.08 -8.59 10.52
N THR A 101 10.15 -8.07 11.12
CA THR A 101 10.16 -7.67 12.54
C THR A 101 9.14 -6.58 12.85
N ILE A 102 9.01 -5.55 11.98
CA ILE A 102 8.00 -4.49 12.15
C ILE A 102 6.58 -5.06 12.17
N PHE A 103 6.31 -6.07 11.34
CA PHE A 103 5.00 -6.72 11.28
C PHE A 103 4.84 -7.86 12.29
N GLY A 104 5.81 -8.07 13.19
CA GLY A 104 5.74 -9.05 14.26
C GLY A 104 5.83 -10.51 13.79
N THR A 105 6.55 -10.77 12.70
CA THR A 105 6.74 -12.07 12.08
C THR A 105 8.19 -12.29 11.66
N THR A 106 8.50 -13.44 11.05
CA THR A 106 9.82 -13.76 10.49
C THR A 106 9.70 -14.20 9.03
N ILE A 107 10.84 -14.25 8.32
CA ILE A 107 10.89 -14.79 6.96
C ILE A 107 10.54 -16.27 6.97
N GLU A 108 11.05 -16.99 7.96
CA GLU A 108 10.90 -18.43 8.12
C GLU A 108 9.43 -18.83 8.34
N GLU A 109 8.68 -18.06 9.13
CA GLU A 109 7.24 -18.29 9.38
C GLU A 109 6.38 -18.08 8.14
N ASN A 110 6.84 -17.30 7.18
CA ASN A 110 6.10 -16.97 5.96
C ASN A 110 6.76 -17.58 4.71
N TYR A 111 7.73 -18.46 4.86
CA TYR A 111 8.49 -18.98 3.73
C TYR A 111 7.59 -19.61 2.67
N ASP A 112 6.64 -20.43 3.06
CA ASP A 112 5.71 -21.11 2.15
C ASP A 112 4.88 -20.13 1.29
N LEU A 113 4.62 -18.92 1.81
CA LEU A 113 3.87 -17.88 1.07
C LEU A 113 4.71 -17.15 0.02
N ILE A 114 6.03 -17.13 0.21
CA ILE A 114 6.94 -16.33 -0.62
C ILE A 114 7.93 -17.19 -1.42
N GLU A 115 7.92 -18.51 -1.25
CA GLU A 115 8.91 -19.44 -1.79
C GLU A 115 9.14 -19.23 -3.29
N ASP A 116 8.07 -19.20 -4.09
CA ASP A 116 8.14 -19.04 -5.56
C ASP A 116 8.89 -17.79 -6.01
N ILE A 117 8.81 -16.72 -5.21
CA ILE A 117 9.49 -15.45 -5.48
C ILE A 117 10.84 -15.41 -4.78
N TYR A 118 10.92 -15.89 -3.53
CA TYR A 118 12.11 -15.81 -2.70
C TYR A 118 13.27 -16.62 -3.28
N VAL A 119 13.03 -17.80 -3.85
CA VAL A 119 14.02 -18.63 -4.53
C VAL A 119 14.77 -17.87 -5.63
N GLN A 120 14.08 -16.95 -6.32
CA GLN A 120 14.69 -16.12 -7.36
C GLN A 120 15.58 -14.99 -6.79
N ILE A 121 15.28 -14.54 -5.57
CA ILE A 121 15.97 -13.45 -4.88
C ILE A 121 17.10 -13.99 -4.00
N GLU A 122 16.97 -15.19 -3.46
CA GLU A 122 17.90 -15.79 -2.52
C GLU A 122 19.38 -15.77 -2.97
N PRO A 123 19.73 -16.03 -4.23
CA PRO A 123 21.11 -15.91 -4.70
C PRO A 123 21.71 -14.51 -4.54
N PHE A 124 20.87 -13.49 -4.42
CA PHE A 124 21.26 -12.09 -4.28
C PHE A 124 21.04 -11.52 -2.89
N LYS A 125 20.59 -12.31 -1.92
CA LYS A 125 20.17 -11.85 -0.58
C LYS A 125 21.22 -11.03 0.17
N ASN A 126 22.51 -11.30 -0.09
CA ASN A 126 23.64 -10.59 0.52
C ASN A 126 24.07 -9.32 -0.25
N ARG A 127 23.41 -8.97 -1.35
CA ARG A 127 23.66 -7.72 -2.08
C ARG A 127 22.88 -6.59 -1.43
N ARG A 128 23.43 -5.38 -1.53
CA ARG A 128 22.70 -4.17 -1.14
C ARG A 128 21.47 -3.97 -2.03
N ALA A 129 20.41 -3.47 -1.44
CA ALA A 129 19.15 -3.21 -2.12
C ALA A 129 19.22 -2.02 -3.07
#